data_41b07bd82edbd253a6f472778f0bce66
#
_entry.id   41b07bd82edbd253a6f472778f0bce66
#
_cell.length_a   1.000
_cell.length_b   1.000
_cell.length_c   1.000
_cell.angle_alpha   90.00
_cell.angle_beta   90.00
_cell.angle_gamma   90.00
#
_symmetry.space_group_name_H-M   'P 1'
#
loop_
_entity.id
_entity.type
_entity.pdbx_description
1 polymer ?
#
loop_
_entity_poly.entity_id
_entity_poly.type
_entity_poly.pdbx_seq_one_letter_code
_entity_poly.pdbx_strand_id
1 'polypeptide(L)'
;MAGGGVEDVYGEDRATEEQLITPWSFSVASGHQLLRDPRHNKGLAFTEAERDAHYLRGLLPPAIVSQEHQEKKVMHNLRQYTVPLQRYIAMMDLQERNERLFYKLLIDNVEELLPVVYTPVVGEACQKYGSIYRRPQGLYISLKDKGKVLEVLKNWPERSIQVIVVTDGERILGLGDLGCQGMGIPVGKLSLYTALGGVRPSAVSVALNVFCFCHPPLQRP
;
A
#
# COMPACT_ATOMS: atom_id res chain seq x y z
N MET A 1 9.01 52.89 -4.76
CA MET A 1 9.59 51.60 -5.19
C MET A 1 8.74 50.52 -4.54
N ALA A 2 7.84 49.99 -5.32
CA ALA A 2 6.95 48.92 -4.89
C ALA A 2 7.80 47.65 -4.66
N GLY A 3 7.86 47.21 -3.41
CA GLY A 3 8.30 45.88 -3.08
C GLY A 3 7.25 44.91 -3.63
N GLY A 4 7.53 44.38 -4.78
CA GLY A 4 6.79 43.21 -5.24
C GLY A 4 7.09 42.08 -4.25
N GLY A 5 6.14 41.81 -3.40
CA GLY A 5 6.14 40.59 -2.64
C GLY A 5 6.28 39.47 -3.66
N VAL A 6 7.13 38.53 -3.39
CA VAL A 6 7.13 37.26 -4.03
C VAL A 6 5.85 36.59 -3.53
N GLU A 7 4.74 37.11 -4.02
CA GLU A 7 3.45 36.57 -3.80
C GLU A 7 3.50 35.18 -4.41
N ASP A 8 3.65 34.28 -3.51
CA ASP A 8 3.13 32.97 -3.68
C ASP A 8 3.28 32.41 -5.10
N VAL A 9 4.53 32.39 -5.53
CA VAL A 9 4.92 31.79 -6.79
C VAL A 9 4.40 30.36 -6.91
N TYR A 10 3.98 29.76 -5.80
CA TYR A 10 3.56 28.38 -5.73
C TYR A 10 2.07 28.17 -5.45
N GLY A 11 1.33 29.24 -5.16
CA GLY A 11 -0.09 29.12 -4.83
C GLY A 11 -0.40 28.23 -3.60
N GLU A 12 0.62 27.85 -2.85
CA GLU A 12 0.46 26.95 -1.71
C GLU A 12 -0.45 27.54 -0.64
N ASP A 13 -0.32 28.83 -0.37
CA ASP A 13 -1.14 29.51 0.64
C ASP A 13 -2.58 29.66 0.18
N ARG A 14 -2.80 29.96 -1.10
CA ARG A 14 -4.13 29.99 -1.69
C ARG A 14 -4.77 28.62 -1.74
N ALA A 15 -4.00 27.61 -2.13
CA ALA A 15 -4.49 26.24 -2.11
C ALA A 15 -4.88 25.80 -0.69
N THR A 16 -4.15 26.25 0.32
CA THR A 16 -4.45 25.96 1.72
C THR A 16 -5.70 26.69 2.19
N GLU A 17 -5.86 27.97 1.82
CA GLU A 17 -7.07 28.74 2.13
C GLU A 17 -8.32 28.19 1.41
N GLU A 18 -8.19 27.84 0.14
CA GLU A 18 -9.26 27.19 -0.61
C GLU A 18 -9.64 25.82 -0.02
N GLN A 19 -8.66 25.10 0.49
CA GLN A 19 -8.87 23.82 1.17
C GLN A 19 -9.65 23.98 2.47
N LEU A 20 -9.47 25.08 3.20
CA LEU A 20 -10.23 25.39 4.42
C LEU A 20 -11.65 25.81 4.11
N ILE A 21 -11.87 26.51 3.00
CA ILE A 21 -13.18 27.04 2.59
C ILE A 21 -13.97 26.00 1.81
N THR A 22 -13.30 25.22 0.97
CA THR A 22 -13.91 24.18 0.11
C THR A 22 -13.17 22.88 0.23
N PRO A 23 -13.35 22.12 1.31
CA PRO A 23 -12.67 20.83 1.51
C PRO A 23 -12.94 19.79 0.41
N TRP A 24 -13.82 20.09 -0.54
CA TRP A 24 -14.14 19.30 -1.73
C TRP A 24 -13.24 19.58 -2.92
N SER A 25 -12.50 20.65 -2.93
CA SER A 25 -11.64 21.05 -4.04
C SER A 25 -10.32 20.27 -4.06
N PHE A 26 -10.09 19.42 -3.09
CA PHE A 26 -9.12 18.36 -3.27
C PHE A 26 -9.53 17.57 -4.51
N SER A 27 -8.75 17.69 -5.54
CA SER A 27 -8.87 16.89 -6.74
C SER A 27 -8.75 15.43 -6.38
N VAL A 28 -9.81 14.87 -5.85
CA VAL A 28 -9.95 13.44 -5.77
C VAL A 28 -9.93 12.96 -7.23
N ALA A 29 -9.04 12.05 -7.54
CA ALA A 29 -9.05 11.41 -8.83
C ALA A 29 -10.50 11.07 -9.19
N SER A 30 -10.95 11.36 -10.39
CA SER A 30 -12.30 11.10 -10.85
C SER A 30 -12.29 10.14 -12.04
N GLY A 31 -13.42 9.57 -12.35
CA GLY A 31 -13.56 8.65 -13.47
C GLY A 31 -12.64 7.43 -13.34
N HIS A 32 -12.03 7.06 -14.44
CA HIS A 32 -11.16 5.87 -14.49
C HIS A 32 -9.96 5.95 -13.54
N GLN A 33 -9.41 7.14 -13.27
CA GLN A 33 -8.29 7.29 -12.35
C GLN A 33 -8.68 6.95 -10.91
N LEU A 34 -9.88 7.34 -10.46
CA LEU A 34 -10.39 6.99 -9.13
C LEU A 34 -10.49 5.47 -8.94
N LEU A 35 -10.89 4.74 -9.97
CA LEU A 35 -10.96 3.28 -9.91
C LEU A 35 -9.59 2.60 -9.86
N ARG A 36 -8.52 3.33 -10.19
CA ARG A 36 -7.14 2.84 -10.12
C ARG A 36 -6.41 3.27 -8.85
N ASP A 37 -7.02 4.13 -8.05
CA ASP A 37 -6.48 4.54 -6.76
C ASP A 37 -6.94 3.57 -5.66
N PRO A 38 -6.06 2.75 -5.10
CA PRO A 38 -6.43 1.75 -4.10
C PRO A 38 -7.08 2.35 -2.84
N ARG A 39 -6.72 3.57 -2.48
CA ARG A 39 -7.17 4.23 -1.24
C ARG A 39 -8.61 4.71 -1.35
N HIS A 40 -8.99 5.16 -2.53
CA HIS A 40 -10.30 5.78 -2.76
C HIS A 40 -11.25 4.87 -3.52
N ASN A 41 -10.75 3.83 -4.18
CA ASN A 41 -11.58 2.87 -4.90
C ASN A 41 -12.45 2.07 -3.93
N LYS A 42 -13.77 2.16 -4.11
CA LYS A 42 -14.78 1.37 -3.38
C LYS A 42 -15.31 0.18 -4.19
N GLY A 43 -14.81 -0.01 -5.41
CA GLY A 43 -15.33 -1.00 -6.34
C GLY A 43 -16.82 -0.79 -6.61
N LEU A 44 -17.63 -1.83 -6.45
CA LEU A 44 -19.07 -1.77 -6.67
C LEU A 44 -19.88 -1.09 -5.54
N ALA A 45 -19.22 -0.65 -4.45
CA ALA A 45 -19.88 0.02 -3.34
C ALA A 45 -20.05 1.53 -3.56
N PHE A 46 -19.58 2.09 -4.66
CA PHE A 46 -19.93 3.47 -5.00
C PHE A 46 -21.44 3.61 -5.17
N THR A 47 -22.04 4.52 -4.40
CA THR A 47 -23.47 4.86 -4.48
C THR A 47 -23.81 5.54 -5.79
N GLU A 48 -25.08 5.62 -6.15
CA GLU A 48 -25.53 6.32 -7.35
C GLU A 48 -25.04 7.77 -7.38
N ALA A 49 -25.20 8.50 -6.26
CA ALA A 49 -24.73 9.87 -6.13
C ALA A 49 -23.22 10.02 -6.31
N GLU A 50 -22.43 9.10 -5.74
CA GLU A 50 -20.97 9.09 -5.92
C GLU A 50 -20.59 8.76 -7.37
N ARG A 51 -21.32 7.86 -8.02
CA ARG A 51 -21.09 7.53 -9.43
C ARG A 51 -21.34 8.73 -10.35
N ASP A 52 -22.33 9.54 -10.04
CA ASP A 52 -22.59 10.78 -10.76
C ASP A 52 -21.51 11.83 -10.47
N ALA A 53 -21.23 12.08 -9.20
CA ALA A 53 -20.26 13.10 -8.77
C ALA A 53 -18.85 12.84 -9.28
N HIS A 54 -18.45 11.57 -9.41
CA HIS A 54 -17.08 11.17 -9.79
C HIS A 54 -16.96 10.63 -11.21
N TYR A 55 -17.98 10.83 -12.07
CA TYR A 55 -17.96 10.39 -13.48
C TYR A 55 -17.68 8.88 -13.64
N LEU A 56 -18.33 8.06 -12.81
CA LEU A 56 -18.15 6.59 -12.82
C LEU A 56 -19.24 5.86 -13.63
N ARG A 57 -20.25 6.57 -14.10
CA ARG A 57 -21.31 5.98 -14.94
C ARG A 57 -20.72 5.35 -16.19
N GLY A 58 -21.14 4.13 -16.48
CA GLY A 58 -20.62 3.36 -17.62
C GLY A 58 -19.26 2.69 -17.37
N LEU A 59 -18.50 3.11 -16.35
CA LEU A 59 -17.24 2.46 -15.96
C LEU A 59 -17.46 1.32 -14.98
N LEU A 60 -18.54 1.35 -14.22
CA LEU A 60 -18.94 0.30 -13.30
C LEU A 60 -20.22 -0.37 -13.76
N PRO A 61 -20.40 -1.67 -13.51
CA PRO A 61 -21.68 -2.33 -13.65
C PRO A 61 -22.78 -1.57 -12.90
N PRO A 62 -24.05 -1.56 -13.36
CA PRO A 62 -25.12 -0.78 -12.73
C PRO A 62 -25.48 -1.26 -11.32
N ALA A 63 -25.16 -2.51 -10.98
CA ALA A 63 -25.43 -3.04 -9.66
C ALA A 63 -24.52 -2.40 -8.60
N ILE A 64 -25.13 -1.95 -7.49
CA ILE A 64 -24.40 -1.52 -6.29
C ILE A 64 -24.30 -2.73 -5.36
N VAL A 65 -23.07 -3.01 -4.93
CA VAL A 65 -22.79 -4.12 -4.00
C VAL A 65 -22.15 -3.53 -2.76
N SER A 66 -22.78 -3.71 -1.61
CA SER A 66 -22.25 -3.20 -0.34
C SER A 66 -20.86 -3.76 -0.03
N GLN A 67 -20.12 -3.07 0.84
CA GLN A 67 -18.79 -3.50 1.24
C GLN A 67 -18.83 -4.88 1.92
N GLU A 68 -19.85 -5.16 2.72
CA GLU A 68 -20.04 -6.46 3.38
C GLU A 68 -20.27 -7.60 2.38
N HIS A 69 -21.03 -7.35 1.31
CA HIS A 69 -21.20 -8.35 0.26
C HIS A 69 -19.92 -8.58 -0.55
N GLN A 70 -19.17 -7.51 -0.81
CA GLN A 70 -17.85 -7.64 -1.46
C GLN A 70 -16.89 -8.43 -0.57
N GLU A 71 -16.87 -8.17 0.73
CA GLU A 71 -16.09 -8.92 1.71
C GLU A 71 -16.41 -10.43 1.68
N LYS A 72 -17.69 -10.79 1.81
CA LYS A 72 -18.15 -12.20 1.75
C LYS A 72 -17.72 -12.88 0.45
N LYS A 73 -17.85 -12.17 -0.66
CA LYS A 73 -17.42 -12.68 -1.98
C LYS A 73 -15.91 -12.92 -2.03
N VAL A 74 -15.11 -11.97 -1.52
CA VAL A 74 -13.65 -12.12 -1.50
C VAL A 74 -13.23 -13.26 -0.59
N MET A 75 -13.82 -13.36 0.62
CA MET A 75 -13.56 -14.49 1.53
C MET A 75 -13.90 -15.83 0.89
N HIS A 76 -15.06 -15.92 0.24
CA HIS A 76 -15.42 -17.14 -0.49
C HIS A 76 -14.36 -17.51 -1.52
N ASN A 77 -13.89 -16.55 -2.33
CA ASN A 77 -12.87 -16.79 -3.35
C ASN A 77 -11.51 -17.16 -2.71
N LEU A 78 -11.10 -16.50 -1.63
CA LEU A 78 -9.85 -16.81 -0.93
C LEU A 78 -9.82 -18.25 -0.41
N ARG A 79 -10.97 -18.74 0.08
CA ARG A 79 -11.11 -20.11 0.58
C ARG A 79 -11.01 -21.17 -0.51
N GLN A 80 -11.18 -20.80 -1.80
CA GLN A 80 -10.98 -21.73 -2.92
C GLN A 80 -9.49 -22.02 -3.18
N TYR A 81 -8.59 -21.11 -2.80
CA TYR A 81 -7.16 -21.37 -2.96
C TYR A 81 -6.69 -22.38 -1.92
N THR A 82 -6.09 -23.47 -2.40
CA THR A 82 -5.53 -24.53 -1.55
C THR A 82 -4.10 -24.21 -1.11
N VAL A 83 -3.36 -23.42 -1.90
CA VAL A 83 -1.97 -23.03 -1.64
C VAL A 83 -1.93 -21.74 -0.85
N PRO A 84 -1.31 -21.70 0.35
CA PRO A 84 -1.26 -20.51 1.20
C PRO A 84 -0.65 -19.27 0.51
N LEU A 85 0.39 -19.47 -0.30
CA LEU A 85 1.01 -18.37 -1.06
C LEU A 85 0.04 -17.74 -2.08
N GLN A 86 -0.85 -18.53 -2.67
CA GLN A 86 -1.87 -17.98 -3.58
C GLN A 86 -2.87 -17.08 -2.82
N ARG A 87 -3.24 -17.46 -1.59
CA ARG A 87 -4.04 -16.59 -0.71
C ARG A 87 -3.31 -15.28 -0.40
N TYR A 88 -2.02 -15.36 -0.09
CA TYR A 88 -1.17 -14.19 0.13
C TYR A 88 -1.16 -13.27 -1.09
N ILE A 89 -0.88 -13.80 -2.28
CA ILE A 89 -0.87 -13.02 -3.52
C ILE A 89 -2.23 -12.36 -3.76
N ALA A 90 -3.32 -13.10 -3.58
CA ALA A 90 -4.68 -12.57 -3.76
C ALA A 90 -5.00 -11.44 -2.75
N MET A 91 -4.50 -11.54 -1.52
CA MET A 91 -4.63 -10.47 -0.52
C MET A 91 -3.82 -9.23 -0.92
N MET A 92 -2.58 -9.41 -1.38
CA MET A 92 -1.76 -8.27 -1.87
C MET A 92 -2.38 -7.62 -3.10
N ASP A 93 -2.88 -8.40 -4.06
CA ASP A 93 -3.61 -7.89 -5.22
C ASP A 93 -4.89 -7.11 -4.81
N LEU A 94 -5.56 -7.54 -3.74
CA LEU A 94 -6.69 -6.79 -3.19
C LEU A 94 -6.23 -5.45 -2.58
N GLN A 95 -5.17 -5.44 -1.80
CA GLN A 95 -4.62 -4.23 -1.20
C GLN A 95 -4.26 -3.19 -2.27
N GLU A 96 -3.67 -3.63 -3.37
CA GLU A 96 -3.29 -2.76 -4.49
C GLU A 96 -4.47 -2.26 -5.34
N ARG A 97 -5.63 -2.87 -5.20
CA ARG A 97 -6.84 -2.51 -5.94
C ARG A 97 -7.86 -1.79 -5.08
N ASN A 98 -8.05 -2.22 -3.85
CA ASN A 98 -9.03 -1.67 -2.91
C ASN A 98 -8.54 -1.87 -1.48
N GLU A 99 -7.72 -0.92 -1.02
CA GLU A 99 -7.08 -0.94 0.29
C GLU A 99 -8.11 -0.97 1.43
N ARG A 100 -9.22 -0.27 1.27
CA ARG A 100 -10.28 -0.25 2.30
C ARG A 100 -10.91 -1.63 2.49
N LEU A 101 -11.17 -2.33 1.39
CA LEU A 101 -11.73 -3.67 1.45
C LEU A 101 -10.71 -4.68 1.98
N PHE A 102 -9.43 -4.51 1.64
CA PHE A 102 -8.34 -5.32 2.20
C PHE A 102 -8.30 -5.22 3.72
N TYR A 103 -8.26 -4.00 4.26
CA TYR A 103 -8.22 -3.82 5.72
C TYR A 103 -9.50 -4.26 6.41
N LYS A 104 -10.67 -3.97 5.83
CA LYS A 104 -11.93 -4.50 6.38
C LYS A 104 -11.90 -6.01 6.45
N LEU A 105 -11.53 -6.66 5.36
CA LEU A 105 -11.45 -8.13 5.30
C LEU A 105 -10.48 -8.69 6.36
N LEU A 106 -9.30 -8.07 6.48
CA LEU A 106 -8.25 -8.49 7.43
C LEU A 106 -8.70 -8.30 8.88
N ILE A 107 -9.37 -7.20 9.21
CA ILE A 107 -9.84 -6.90 10.57
C ILE A 107 -10.99 -7.84 10.97
N ASP A 108 -11.96 -8.00 10.10
CA ASP A 108 -13.16 -8.78 10.39
C ASP A 108 -12.90 -10.30 10.42
N ASN A 109 -11.79 -10.75 9.79
CA ASN A 109 -11.40 -12.16 9.70
C ASN A 109 -9.94 -12.38 10.16
N VAL A 110 -9.52 -11.68 11.22
CA VAL A 110 -8.11 -11.61 11.63
C VAL A 110 -7.52 -12.98 11.95
N GLU A 111 -8.24 -13.86 12.60
CA GLU A 111 -7.75 -15.21 12.98
C GLU A 111 -7.39 -16.06 11.76
N GLU A 112 -8.19 -15.97 10.70
CA GLU A 112 -7.98 -16.72 9.46
C GLU A 112 -6.92 -16.06 8.56
N LEU A 113 -6.89 -14.72 8.49
CA LEU A 113 -6.10 -13.99 7.49
C LEU A 113 -4.73 -13.51 8.02
N LEU A 114 -4.56 -13.39 9.33
CA LEU A 114 -3.28 -13.01 9.90
C LEU A 114 -2.15 -13.98 9.50
N PRO A 115 -2.33 -15.30 9.57
CA PRO A 115 -1.32 -16.25 9.11
C PRO A 115 -1.04 -16.20 7.61
N VAL A 116 -1.98 -15.65 6.84
CA VAL A 116 -1.85 -15.48 5.39
C VAL A 116 -1.02 -14.25 5.05
N VAL A 117 -1.31 -13.10 5.66
CA VAL A 117 -0.63 -11.83 5.34
C VAL A 117 0.71 -11.67 6.06
N TYR A 118 0.95 -12.49 7.11
CA TYR A 118 2.17 -12.47 7.89
C TYR A 118 2.72 -13.89 8.10
N THR A 119 3.29 -14.18 9.28
CA THR A 119 3.84 -15.50 9.57
C THR A 119 2.73 -16.55 9.71
N PRO A 120 2.89 -17.75 9.10
CA PRO A 120 4.11 -18.26 8.45
C PRO A 120 4.24 -17.96 6.95
N VAL A 121 3.16 -17.59 6.26
CA VAL A 121 3.12 -17.51 4.78
C VAL A 121 4.05 -16.44 4.22
N VAL A 122 4.23 -15.32 4.94
CA VAL A 122 5.14 -14.24 4.52
C VAL A 122 6.59 -14.72 4.36
N GLY A 123 7.01 -15.76 5.08
CA GLY A 123 8.33 -16.38 4.89
C GLY A 123 8.50 -16.92 3.48
N GLU A 124 7.55 -17.72 2.99
CA GLU A 124 7.54 -18.21 1.62
C GLU A 124 7.40 -17.06 0.61
N ALA A 125 6.58 -16.06 0.93
CA ALA A 125 6.44 -14.87 0.10
C ALA A 125 7.78 -14.13 -0.05
N CYS A 126 8.58 -14.02 1.01
CA CYS A 126 9.92 -13.43 0.93
C CYS A 126 10.85 -14.25 0.04
N GLN A 127 10.85 -15.59 0.13
CA GLN A 127 11.67 -16.44 -0.73
C GLN A 127 11.32 -16.28 -2.21
N LYS A 128 10.08 -15.96 -2.52
CA LYS A 128 9.55 -15.79 -3.88
C LYS A 128 9.27 -14.32 -4.23
N TYR A 129 9.78 -13.38 -3.42
CA TYR A 129 9.40 -11.97 -3.51
C TYR A 129 9.63 -11.39 -4.90
N GLY A 130 10.77 -11.68 -5.54
CA GLY A 130 11.06 -11.20 -6.88
C GLY A 130 10.08 -11.69 -7.95
N SER A 131 9.50 -12.89 -7.79
CA SER A 131 8.52 -13.44 -8.74
C SER A 131 7.09 -12.96 -8.49
N ILE A 132 6.78 -12.54 -7.25
CA ILE A 132 5.43 -12.05 -6.90
C ILE A 132 5.36 -10.53 -6.81
N TYR A 133 6.48 -9.83 -7.01
CA TYR A 133 6.56 -8.37 -6.98
C TYR A 133 5.63 -7.74 -8.04
N ARG A 134 4.84 -6.76 -7.63
CA ARG A 134 3.90 -6.03 -8.51
C ARG A 134 4.25 -4.56 -8.61
N ARG A 135 4.33 -3.90 -7.48
CA ARG A 135 4.65 -2.47 -7.38
C ARG A 135 5.41 -2.17 -6.08
N PRO A 136 6.08 -1.01 -6.00
CA PRO A 136 6.80 -0.63 -4.79
C PRO A 136 5.85 -0.51 -3.58
N GLN A 137 6.20 -1.22 -2.50
CA GLN A 137 5.52 -1.13 -1.21
C GLN A 137 6.45 -0.55 -0.13
N GLY A 138 7.57 0.03 -0.56
CA GLY A 138 8.58 0.64 0.28
C GLY A 138 9.80 1.07 -0.53
N LEU A 139 10.79 1.60 0.16
CA LEU A 139 12.04 2.07 -0.43
C LEU A 139 13.16 1.05 -0.24
N TYR A 140 14.03 0.98 -1.22
CA TYR A 140 15.26 0.21 -1.19
C TYR A 140 16.43 1.19 -1.16
N ILE A 141 17.30 1.06 -0.16
CA ILE A 141 18.51 1.87 -0.02
C ILE A 141 19.71 0.93 -0.09
N SER A 142 20.63 1.22 -0.97
CA SER A 142 21.83 0.43 -1.17
C SER A 142 23.07 1.20 -0.72
N LEU A 143 24.22 0.51 -0.64
CA LEU A 143 25.49 1.16 -0.39
C LEU A 143 25.86 2.22 -1.45
N LYS A 144 25.32 2.10 -2.66
CA LYS A 144 25.51 3.09 -3.73
C LYS A 144 24.86 4.43 -3.40
N ASP A 145 23.88 4.41 -2.49
CA ASP A 145 23.13 5.59 -2.06
C ASP A 145 23.74 6.25 -0.82
N LYS A 146 24.95 5.80 -0.41
CA LYS A 146 25.68 6.40 0.71
C LYS A 146 25.88 7.90 0.47
N GLY A 147 25.49 8.71 1.45
CA GLY A 147 25.52 10.17 1.36
C GLY A 147 24.31 10.80 0.67
N LYS A 148 23.41 10.00 0.04
CA LYS A 148 22.22 10.46 -0.69
C LYS A 148 20.92 9.86 -0.14
N VAL A 149 20.97 9.27 1.04
CA VAL A 149 19.79 8.59 1.66
C VAL A 149 18.59 9.51 1.74
N LEU A 150 18.79 10.77 2.12
CA LEU A 150 17.71 11.75 2.20
C LEU A 150 17.04 12.02 0.84
N GLU A 151 17.82 12.02 -0.23
CA GLU A 151 17.29 12.18 -1.60
C GLU A 151 16.42 10.99 -1.98
N VAL A 152 16.86 9.77 -1.63
CA VAL A 152 16.09 8.54 -1.87
C VAL A 152 14.78 8.56 -1.07
N LEU A 153 14.82 8.98 0.20
CA LEU A 153 13.63 9.08 1.04
C LEU A 153 12.60 10.07 0.49
N LYS A 154 13.04 11.17 -0.14
CA LYS A 154 12.15 12.17 -0.76
C LYS A 154 11.40 11.64 -1.98
N ASN A 155 11.81 10.52 -2.56
CA ASN A 155 11.09 9.87 -3.67
C ASN A 155 9.81 9.17 -3.21
N TRP A 156 9.63 8.98 -1.88
CA TRP A 156 8.37 8.45 -1.38
C TRP A 156 7.28 9.52 -1.45
N PRO A 157 6.10 9.19 -2.00
CA PRO A 157 5.06 10.19 -2.26
C PRO A 157 4.43 10.77 -1.00
N GLU A 158 4.41 10.00 0.09
CA GLU A 158 3.79 10.42 1.34
C GLU A 158 4.75 11.24 2.20
N ARG A 159 4.29 12.38 2.69
CA ARG A 159 5.12 13.28 3.50
C ARG A 159 4.89 13.14 5.01
N SER A 160 3.72 12.66 5.42
CA SER A 160 3.35 12.51 6.83
C SER A 160 3.41 11.04 7.23
N ILE A 161 4.60 10.56 7.59
CA ILE A 161 4.85 9.18 7.99
C ILE A 161 4.96 9.10 9.50
N GLN A 162 4.20 8.18 10.13
CA GLN A 162 4.22 7.93 11.58
C GLN A 162 5.03 6.69 11.94
N VAL A 163 5.06 5.68 11.07
CA VAL A 163 5.71 4.41 11.34
C VAL A 163 6.56 3.99 10.14
N ILE A 164 7.81 3.64 10.43
CA ILE A 164 8.75 3.08 9.46
C ILE A 164 9.23 1.73 10.00
N VAL A 165 9.17 0.70 9.18
CA VAL A 165 9.80 -0.59 9.47
C VAL A 165 11.02 -0.77 8.59
N VAL A 166 12.16 -0.99 9.20
CA VAL A 166 13.46 -1.11 8.54
C VAL A 166 13.97 -2.54 8.66
N THR A 167 14.55 -3.06 7.59
CA THR A 167 15.26 -4.34 7.59
C THR A 167 16.51 -4.25 6.71
N ASP A 168 17.54 -4.98 7.04
CA ASP A 168 18.71 -5.23 6.18
C ASP A 168 18.55 -6.52 5.36
N GLY A 169 17.56 -7.34 5.71
CA GLY A 169 17.31 -8.62 5.06
C GLY A 169 18.27 -9.74 5.42
N GLU A 170 19.30 -9.47 6.25
CA GLU A 170 20.33 -10.46 6.60
C GLU A 170 19.81 -11.66 7.38
N ARG A 171 18.72 -11.43 8.14
CA ARG A 171 18.08 -12.52 8.89
C ARG A 171 16.57 -12.40 8.86
N ILE A 172 15.97 -13.13 7.94
CA ILE A 172 14.53 -13.22 7.80
C ILE A 172 14.02 -14.47 8.50
N LEU A 173 13.54 -14.32 9.73
CA LEU A 173 13.04 -15.45 10.56
C LEU A 173 14.08 -16.59 10.64
N GLY A 174 13.64 -17.83 10.42
CA GLY A 174 14.50 -19.00 10.28
C GLY A 174 15.08 -19.23 8.88
N LEU A 175 14.82 -18.33 7.93
CA LEU A 175 15.21 -18.49 6.53
C LEU A 175 16.61 -17.96 6.21
N GLY A 176 17.23 -17.21 7.13
CA GLY A 176 18.55 -16.63 6.95
C GLY A 176 18.52 -15.36 6.10
N ASP A 177 19.62 -15.11 5.39
CA ASP A 177 19.80 -13.93 4.56
C ASP A 177 18.98 -14.04 3.25
N LEU A 178 18.05 -13.15 3.07
CA LEU A 178 17.26 -13.00 1.85
C LEU A 178 17.51 -11.66 1.15
N GLY A 179 18.33 -10.80 1.72
CA GLY A 179 18.67 -9.49 1.16
C GLY A 179 17.39 -8.68 0.83
N CYS A 180 17.30 -8.20 -0.42
CA CYS A 180 16.14 -7.40 -0.86
C CYS A 180 14.80 -8.13 -0.82
N GLN A 181 14.80 -9.44 -0.93
CA GLN A 181 13.58 -10.22 -0.84
C GLN A 181 12.98 -10.20 0.57
N GLY A 182 13.77 -9.86 1.59
CA GLY A 182 13.30 -9.63 2.95
C GLY A 182 12.24 -8.53 3.11
N MET A 183 12.02 -7.71 2.08
CA MET A 183 11.00 -6.64 2.05
C MET A 183 9.59 -7.12 2.39
N GLY A 184 9.25 -8.37 2.16
CA GLY A 184 7.94 -8.92 2.53
C GLY A 184 7.63 -8.83 4.03
N ILE A 185 8.65 -8.90 4.90
CA ILE A 185 8.47 -8.79 6.35
C ILE A 185 8.02 -7.40 6.78
N PRO A 186 8.74 -6.30 6.46
CA PRO A 186 8.26 -4.96 6.83
C PRO A 186 6.91 -4.62 6.19
N VAL A 187 6.64 -5.04 4.98
CA VAL A 187 5.32 -4.86 4.33
C VAL A 187 4.21 -5.54 5.13
N GLY A 188 4.41 -6.80 5.51
CA GLY A 188 3.45 -7.52 6.36
C GLY A 188 3.28 -6.87 7.73
N LYS A 189 4.36 -6.40 8.36
CA LYS A 189 4.29 -5.67 9.63
C LYS A 189 3.46 -4.39 9.54
N LEU A 190 3.62 -3.62 8.48
CA LEU A 190 2.84 -2.40 8.28
C LEU A 190 1.35 -2.70 8.15
N SER A 191 0.98 -3.78 7.47
CA SER A 191 -0.41 -4.24 7.41
C SER A 191 -0.98 -4.55 8.80
N LEU A 192 -0.17 -5.17 9.68
CA LEU A 192 -0.56 -5.44 11.06
C LEU A 192 -0.70 -4.17 11.90
N TYR A 193 0.21 -3.21 11.77
CA TYR A 193 0.12 -1.95 12.52
C TYR A 193 -1.12 -1.15 12.13
N THR A 194 -1.55 -1.24 10.89
CA THR A 194 -2.83 -0.68 10.48
C THR A 194 -4.00 -1.48 11.03
N ALA A 195 -4.05 -2.78 10.76
CA ALA A 195 -5.21 -3.60 11.09
C ALA A 195 -5.43 -3.77 12.60
N LEU A 196 -4.35 -3.90 13.39
CA LEU A 196 -4.40 -4.21 14.82
C LEU A 196 -4.01 -3.02 15.68
N GLY A 197 -3.11 -2.15 15.19
CA GLY A 197 -2.61 -0.99 15.92
C GLY A 197 -3.36 0.30 15.62
N GLY A 198 -4.29 0.30 14.65
CA GLY A 198 -5.09 1.47 14.30
C GLY A 198 -4.32 2.60 13.62
N VAL A 199 -3.10 2.35 13.14
CA VAL A 199 -2.33 3.34 12.40
C VAL A 199 -2.95 3.52 11.03
N ARG A 200 -3.13 4.78 10.59
CA ARG A 200 -3.73 5.05 9.27
C ARG A 200 -2.87 4.46 8.15
N PRO A 201 -3.45 3.82 7.13
CA PRO A 201 -2.69 3.27 6.00
C PRO A 201 -1.78 4.30 5.32
N SER A 202 -2.25 5.54 5.16
CA SER A 202 -1.46 6.63 4.59
C SER A 202 -0.29 7.08 5.47
N ALA A 203 -0.30 6.78 6.77
CA ALA A 203 0.75 7.14 7.72
C ALA A 203 1.75 6.00 7.99
N VAL A 204 1.53 4.83 7.39
CA VAL A 204 2.27 3.57 7.63
C VAL A 204 3.11 3.18 6.40
N SER A 205 3.50 4.10 5.55
CA SER A 205 3.84 3.75 4.17
C SER A 205 5.30 3.46 3.86
N VAL A 206 6.21 3.27 4.80
CA VAL A 206 7.61 3.03 4.40
C VAL A 206 8.15 1.75 5.01
N ALA A 207 8.12 0.68 4.23
CA ALA A 207 9.02 -0.42 4.41
C ALA A 207 10.39 -0.01 3.84
N LEU A 208 11.42 0.01 4.65
CA LEU A 208 12.77 0.38 4.23
C LEU A 208 13.64 -0.86 4.26
N ASN A 209 14.18 -1.22 3.10
CA ASN A 209 15.17 -2.27 3.01
C ASN A 209 16.54 -1.66 2.69
N VAL A 210 17.49 -1.81 3.60
CA VAL A 210 18.83 -1.27 3.48
C VAL A 210 19.78 -2.41 3.11
N PHE A 211 20.32 -2.35 1.91
CA PHE A 211 21.24 -3.38 1.42
C PHE A 211 22.69 -3.05 1.71
N CYS A 212 23.36 -3.96 2.34
CA CYS A 212 24.81 -4.09 2.23
C CYS A 212 25.10 -5.10 1.11
N PHE A 213 25.58 -4.65 -0.05
CA PHE A 213 26.09 -5.55 -1.09
C PHE A 213 27.42 -6.18 -0.65
N CYS A 214 27.38 -7.08 0.33
CA CYS A 214 28.58 -7.83 0.70
C CYS A 214 28.71 -9.16 -0.03
N HIS A 215 27.65 -9.68 -0.65
CA HIS A 215 27.74 -10.88 -1.49
C HIS A 215 26.76 -10.82 -2.68
N PRO A 216 27.22 -11.20 -3.89
CA PRO A 216 26.27 -11.53 -4.95
C PRO A 216 25.40 -12.69 -4.47
N PRO A 217 24.12 -12.77 -4.88
CA PRO A 217 23.28 -13.89 -4.53
C PRO A 217 23.98 -15.17 -4.99
N LEU A 218 24.30 -16.04 -4.07
CA LEU A 218 24.71 -17.39 -4.40
C LEU A 218 23.55 -18.01 -5.18
N GLN A 219 23.72 -18.10 -6.49
CA GLN A 219 22.93 -18.99 -7.30
C GLN A 219 23.16 -20.38 -6.74
N ARG A 220 22.23 -20.88 -5.97
CA ARG A 220 22.18 -22.32 -5.68
C ARG A 220 21.46 -23.01 -6.81
N PRO A 221 22.04 -24.10 -7.31
CA PRO A 221 21.51 -24.88 -8.41
C PRO A 221 20.12 -25.45 -8.10
#